data_96a8aed50911ae761192095643f2dd9a
#
_entry.id   96a8aed50911ae761192095643f2dd9a
#
_cell.length_a   1.000
_cell.length_b   1.000
_cell.length_c   1.000
_cell.angle_alpha   90.00
_cell.angle_beta   90.00
_cell.angle_gamma   90.00
#
_symmetry.space_group_name_H-M   'P 1'
#
loop_
_entity.id
_entity.type
_entity.pdbx_description
1 polymer ?
#
loop_
_entity_poly.entity_id
_entity_poly.type
_entity_poly.pdbx_seq_one_letter_code
_entity_poly.pdbx_strand_id
1 'polypeptide(L)'
;MTQPNTVSPRTYVPQDRLYVWAMLNPDAPTLVGELGLSQLVSDCATFTYAPQWWNFALSEDLPLIQGQTFTTGQKNTAPGAIDDARPDRWGERIIRHIDRPARLSILEMLLFAGDDRFGALGISTSADQYMPRYLSPYPQLKDLAQLATAVEDVQSQAPITAEIQ
;
A
#
# COMPACT_ATOMS: atom_id res chain seq x y z
N MET A 1 -12.01 23.52 -10.44
CA MET A 1 -11.94 22.16 -9.84
C MET A 1 -10.49 21.74 -9.83
N THR A 2 -9.86 21.79 -8.67
CA THR A 2 -8.48 21.36 -8.49
C THR A 2 -8.47 19.84 -8.58
N GLN A 3 -7.76 19.27 -9.55
CA GLN A 3 -7.58 17.82 -9.60
C GLN A 3 -6.84 17.37 -8.34
N PRO A 4 -7.27 16.31 -7.66
CA PRO A 4 -6.54 15.81 -6.50
C PRO A 4 -5.14 15.38 -6.95
N ASN A 5 -4.13 15.75 -6.16
CA ASN A 5 -2.76 15.32 -6.36
C ASN A 5 -2.69 13.80 -6.22
N THR A 6 -2.49 13.11 -7.32
CA THR A 6 -2.38 11.65 -7.36
C THR A 6 -0.92 11.24 -7.58
N VAL A 7 -0.52 10.17 -6.93
CA VAL A 7 0.80 9.57 -7.18
C VAL A 7 0.69 8.64 -8.39
N SER A 8 1.24 9.07 -9.52
CA SER A 8 1.30 8.22 -10.71
C SER A 8 2.44 7.20 -10.60
N PRO A 9 2.22 5.91 -10.93
CA PRO A 9 3.28 4.90 -10.92
C PRO A 9 4.49 5.26 -11.79
N ARG A 10 4.24 5.95 -12.90
CA ARG A 10 5.31 6.34 -13.85
C ARG A 10 6.17 7.51 -13.36
N THR A 11 5.66 8.31 -12.43
CA THR A 11 6.35 9.47 -11.86
C THR A 11 6.77 9.23 -10.41
N TYR A 12 6.40 8.09 -9.83
CA TYR A 12 6.76 7.76 -8.46
C TYR A 12 8.26 7.50 -8.34
N VAL A 13 8.88 8.23 -7.43
CA VAL A 13 10.26 8.00 -7.00
C VAL A 13 10.19 7.22 -5.69
N PRO A 14 10.84 6.03 -5.60
CA PRO A 14 10.85 5.24 -4.37
C PRO A 14 11.31 6.04 -3.16
N GLN A 15 10.51 6.00 -2.11
CA GLN A 15 10.78 6.66 -0.83
C GLN A 15 10.94 5.61 0.26
N ASP A 16 11.87 5.83 1.19
CA ASP A 16 12.07 4.92 2.32
C ASP A 16 11.13 5.23 3.49
N ARG A 17 10.21 6.18 3.29
CA ARG A 17 9.16 6.57 4.23
C ARG A 17 7.85 6.76 3.52
N LEU A 18 6.78 6.25 4.12
CA LEU A 18 5.39 6.48 3.76
C LEU A 18 4.61 6.79 5.03
N TYR A 19 3.37 7.20 4.88
CA TYR A 19 2.54 7.64 6.00
C TYR A 19 1.21 6.90 6.00
N VAL A 20 0.81 6.47 7.20
CA VAL A 20 -0.46 5.77 7.43
C VAL A 20 -1.49 6.80 7.88
N TRP A 21 -2.65 6.75 7.25
CA TRP A 21 -3.78 7.62 7.51
C TRP A 21 -5.01 6.80 7.90
N ALA A 22 -5.77 7.28 8.88
CA ALA A 22 -7.08 6.74 9.20
C ALA A 22 -8.15 7.41 8.34
N MET A 23 -8.91 6.59 7.61
CA MET A 23 -9.95 6.99 6.68
C MET A 23 -11.35 6.83 7.31
N LEU A 24 -11.46 6.96 8.63
CA LEU A 24 -12.73 6.87 9.36
C LEU A 24 -13.74 7.94 8.89
N ASN A 25 -13.23 9.10 8.53
CA ASN A 25 -13.93 10.12 7.79
C ASN A 25 -13.15 10.41 6.51
N PRO A 26 -13.62 9.94 5.34
CA PRO A 26 -12.92 10.16 4.07
C PRO A 26 -12.71 11.63 3.70
N ASP A 27 -13.57 12.52 4.18
CA ASP A 27 -13.47 13.97 3.95
C ASP A 27 -12.44 14.64 4.87
N ALA A 28 -12.03 13.95 5.93
CA ALA A 28 -11.07 14.43 6.92
C ALA A 28 -10.14 13.29 7.39
N PRO A 29 -9.27 12.77 6.53
CA PRO A 29 -8.29 11.75 6.91
C PRO A 29 -7.38 12.25 8.04
N THR A 30 -7.01 11.36 8.95
CA THR A 30 -6.15 11.71 10.10
C THR A 30 -4.86 10.91 10.04
N LEU A 31 -3.72 11.57 10.20
CA LEU A 31 -2.41 10.92 10.22
C LEU A 31 -2.28 10.03 11.45
N VAL A 32 -1.99 8.76 11.21
CA VAL A 32 -1.79 7.74 12.25
C VAL A 32 -0.32 7.56 12.60
N GLY A 33 0.55 7.52 11.59
CA GLY A 33 1.97 7.29 11.81
C GLY A 33 2.79 7.20 10.54
N GLU A 34 4.06 6.86 10.73
CA GLU A 34 5.07 6.74 9.69
C GLU A 34 5.46 5.29 9.49
N LEU A 35 5.58 4.89 8.22
CA LEU A 35 6.18 3.64 7.78
C LEU A 35 7.60 3.90 7.28
N GLY A 36 8.54 3.04 7.65
CA GLY A 36 9.89 3.03 7.12
C GLY A 36 10.32 1.65 6.66
N LEU A 37 11.49 1.55 6.04
CA LEU A 37 12.16 0.27 5.81
C LEU A 37 13.12 -0.05 6.95
N SER A 38 13.13 -1.29 7.40
CA SER A 38 14.07 -1.76 8.42
C SER A 38 15.51 -1.72 7.88
N GLN A 39 16.41 -1.25 8.71
CA GLN A 39 17.85 -1.30 8.41
C GLN A 39 18.47 -2.68 8.70
N LEU A 40 17.77 -3.52 9.47
CA LEU A 40 18.26 -4.82 9.92
C LEU A 40 17.78 -5.97 9.05
N VAL A 41 16.55 -5.87 8.56
CA VAL A 41 15.93 -6.93 7.74
C VAL A 41 15.49 -6.32 6.43
N SER A 42 16.04 -6.84 5.34
CA SER A 42 15.70 -6.43 3.99
C SER A 42 14.20 -6.58 3.73
N ASP A 43 13.59 -5.55 3.13
CA ASP A 43 12.19 -5.56 2.71
C ASP A 43 11.22 -5.87 3.87
N CYS A 44 11.50 -5.32 5.04
CA CYS A 44 10.65 -5.36 6.22
C CYS A 44 10.23 -3.94 6.58
N ALA A 45 8.94 -3.71 6.74
CA ALA A 45 8.46 -2.40 7.17
C ALA A 45 8.62 -2.21 8.68
N THR A 46 8.87 -0.96 9.05
CA THR A 46 8.78 -0.46 10.42
C THR A 46 7.63 0.53 10.53
N PHE A 47 7.03 0.66 11.69
CA PHE A 47 5.97 1.62 11.95
C PHE A 47 6.18 2.35 13.27
N THR A 48 5.90 3.64 13.27
CA THR A 48 5.93 4.50 14.46
C THR A 48 4.70 5.40 14.46
N TYR A 49 3.97 5.44 15.58
CA TYR A 49 2.81 6.34 15.69
C TYR A 49 3.21 7.80 15.59
N ALA A 50 2.39 8.60 14.93
CA ALA A 50 2.53 10.05 14.91
C ALA A 50 2.28 10.62 16.30
N PRO A 51 3.05 11.63 16.75
CA PRO A 51 2.93 12.19 18.11
C PRO A 51 1.52 12.69 18.46
N GLN A 52 0.76 13.12 17.46
CA GLN A 52 -0.62 13.61 17.64
C GLN A 52 -1.69 12.51 17.61
N TRP A 53 -1.33 11.27 17.28
CA TRP A 53 -2.28 10.16 17.27
C TRP A 53 -2.46 9.56 18.67
N TRP A 54 -3.64 9.72 19.26
CA TRP A 54 -3.99 9.21 20.57
C TRP A 54 -5.36 8.50 20.60
N ASN A 55 -5.92 8.19 19.44
CA ASN A 55 -7.29 7.70 19.36
C ASN A 55 -7.41 6.23 19.81
N PHE A 56 -6.66 5.33 19.17
CA PHE A 56 -6.68 3.89 19.45
C PHE A 56 -5.43 3.20 18.91
N ALA A 57 -5.14 2.01 19.44
CA ALA A 57 -4.15 1.10 18.88
C ALA A 57 -4.69 0.47 17.57
N LEU A 58 -3.85 0.31 16.55
CA LEU A 58 -4.26 -0.28 15.27
C LEU A 58 -4.58 -1.78 15.40
N SER A 59 -3.87 -2.49 16.26
CA SER A 59 -4.07 -3.90 16.58
C SER A 59 -3.38 -4.26 17.90
N GLU A 60 -3.58 -5.49 18.39
CA GLU A 60 -2.87 -5.99 19.57
C GLU A 60 -1.36 -5.96 19.38
N ASP A 61 -0.88 -6.27 18.17
CA ASP A 61 0.56 -6.26 17.82
C ASP A 61 1.11 -4.84 17.61
N LEU A 62 0.23 -3.84 17.57
CA LEU A 62 0.55 -2.42 17.44
C LEU A 62 -0.11 -1.62 18.58
N PRO A 63 0.25 -1.87 19.84
CA PRO A 63 -0.26 -1.09 20.95
C PRO A 63 0.12 0.38 20.80
N LEU A 64 -0.74 1.28 21.26
CA LEU A 64 -0.52 2.72 21.15
C LEU A 64 0.56 3.18 22.15
N ILE A 65 1.82 3.07 21.74
CA ILE A 65 2.99 3.50 22.51
C ILE A 65 3.75 4.53 21.71
N GLN A 66 3.74 5.76 22.19
CA GLN A 66 4.39 6.87 21.50
C GLN A 66 5.92 6.73 21.50
N GLY A 67 6.52 7.07 20.34
CA GLY A 67 7.97 7.02 20.17
C GLY A 67 8.56 5.60 20.00
N GLN A 68 7.72 4.54 20.08
CA GLN A 68 8.16 3.18 19.83
C GLN A 68 8.06 2.86 18.34
N THR A 69 9.11 2.23 17.81
CA THR A 69 9.12 1.67 16.46
C THR A 69 8.82 0.18 16.51
N PHE A 70 7.80 -0.22 15.77
CA PHE A 70 7.35 -1.60 15.65
C PHE A 70 7.88 -2.23 14.36
N THR A 71 8.20 -3.50 14.41
CA THR A 71 8.61 -4.30 13.25
C THR A 71 8.35 -5.78 13.53
N THR A 72 8.08 -6.56 12.50
CA THR A 72 7.98 -8.02 12.64
C THR A 72 9.35 -8.69 12.66
N GLY A 73 10.37 -8.02 12.12
CA GLY A 73 11.68 -8.63 11.90
C GLY A 73 11.70 -9.69 10.79
N GLN A 74 10.64 -9.78 9.98
CA GLN A 74 10.52 -10.76 8.90
C GLN A 74 10.50 -10.06 7.54
N LYS A 75 11.18 -10.69 6.56
CA LYS A 75 11.22 -10.17 5.20
C LYS A 75 9.83 -10.13 4.56
N ASN A 76 9.58 -9.08 3.78
CA ASN A 76 8.36 -8.87 3.02
C ASN A 76 7.10 -8.83 3.91
N THR A 77 7.19 -8.16 5.06
CA THR A 77 6.07 -7.99 6.00
C THR A 77 5.99 -6.56 6.52
N ALA A 78 4.81 -6.21 7.00
CA ALA A 78 4.57 -4.99 7.78
C ALA A 78 3.97 -5.36 9.16
N PRO A 79 4.07 -4.48 10.18
CA PRO A 79 3.55 -4.79 11.51
C PRO A 79 2.02 -4.78 11.57
N GLY A 80 1.44 -5.78 12.24
CA GLY A 80 0.05 -5.86 12.66
C GLY A 80 -0.96 -5.55 11.56
N ALA A 81 -1.97 -4.76 11.86
CA ALA A 81 -3.05 -4.39 10.95
C ALA A 81 -2.58 -3.69 9.65
N ILE A 82 -1.35 -3.21 9.59
CA ILE A 82 -0.79 -2.60 8.37
C ILE A 82 -0.48 -3.70 7.33
N ASP A 83 -0.06 -4.88 7.77
CA ASP A 83 0.17 -6.01 6.86
C ASP A 83 -1.13 -6.49 6.20
N ASP A 84 -2.25 -6.39 6.91
CA ASP A 84 -3.58 -6.72 6.37
C ASP A 84 -4.02 -5.76 5.23
N ALA A 85 -3.42 -4.58 5.16
CA ALA A 85 -3.65 -3.62 4.08
C ALA A 85 -2.88 -3.94 2.79
N ARG A 86 -2.08 -5.01 2.76
CA ARG A 86 -1.38 -5.45 1.55
C ARG A 86 -2.36 -5.95 0.48
N PRO A 87 -2.00 -5.81 -0.80
CA PRO A 87 -2.74 -6.46 -1.87
C PRO A 87 -2.59 -7.98 -1.75
N ASP A 88 -3.61 -8.70 -2.17
CA ASP A 88 -3.52 -10.15 -2.37
C ASP A 88 -2.58 -10.50 -3.54
N ARG A 89 -2.41 -11.79 -3.83
CA ARG A 89 -1.55 -12.25 -4.93
C ARG A 89 -1.96 -11.69 -6.29
N TRP A 90 -3.25 -11.45 -6.49
CA TRP A 90 -3.74 -10.87 -7.72
C TRP A 90 -3.39 -9.39 -7.82
N GLY A 91 -3.66 -8.62 -6.78
CA GLY A 91 -3.27 -7.20 -6.69
C GLY A 91 -1.76 -7.00 -6.83
N GLU A 92 -0.94 -7.88 -6.24
CA GLU A 92 0.51 -7.87 -6.42
C GLU A 92 0.92 -8.05 -7.90
N ARG A 93 0.27 -8.96 -8.63
CA ARG A 93 0.52 -9.15 -10.06
C ARG A 93 0.13 -7.92 -10.88
N ILE A 94 -0.99 -7.29 -10.55
CA ILE A 94 -1.42 -6.03 -11.19
C ILE A 94 -0.35 -4.95 -10.99
N ILE A 95 0.14 -4.75 -9.77
CA ILE A 95 1.20 -3.79 -9.48
C ILE A 95 2.44 -4.08 -10.32
N ARG A 96 2.87 -5.34 -10.39
CA ARG A 96 4.05 -5.75 -11.15
C ARG A 96 3.91 -5.54 -12.66
N HIS A 97 2.73 -5.76 -13.23
CA HIS A 97 2.51 -5.74 -14.67
C HIS A 97 2.02 -4.40 -15.20
N ILE A 98 1.18 -3.71 -14.44
CA ILE A 98 0.55 -2.45 -14.84
C ILE A 98 1.34 -1.26 -14.32
N ASP A 99 1.55 -1.22 -13.00
CA ASP A 99 2.17 -0.07 -12.35
C ASP A 99 3.68 -0.02 -12.59
N ARG A 100 4.34 -1.16 -12.54
CA ARG A 100 5.79 -1.33 -12.80
C ARG A 100 6.64 -0.28 -12.07
N PRO A 101 6.51 -0.15 -10.74
CA PRO A 101 7.31 0.81 -9.99
C PRO A 101 8.81 0.47 -10.12
N ALA A 102 9.66 1.49 -10.05
CA ALA A 102 11.12 1.32 -10.13
C ALA A 102 11.69 0.45 -9.00
N ARG A 103 11.02 0.43 -7.85
CA ARG A 103 11.28 -0.49 -6.73
C ARG A 103 9.96 -1.13 -6.33
N LEU A 104 10.00 -2.39 -5.92
CA LEU A 104 8.85 -3.13 -5.44
C LEU A 104 9.16 -3.76 -4.08
N SER A 105 9.24 -2.93 -3.06
CA SER A 105 9.36 -3.35 -1.66
C SER A 105 7.98 -3.44 -1.00
N ILE A 106 7.93 -3.86 0.26
CA ILE A 106 6.72 -3.85 1.07
C ILE A 106 6.05 -2.46 1.11
N LEU A 107 6.82 -1.37 1.07
CA LEU A 107 6.27 -0.01 1.04
C LEU A 107 5.53 0.27 -0.26
N GLU A 108 6.12 -0.10 -1.40
CA GLU A 108 5.46 0.05 -2.69
C GLU A 108 4.22 -0.85 -2.79
N MET A 109 4.27 -2.07 -2.28
CA MET A 109 3.09 -2.95 -2.22
C MET A 109 1.94 -2.29 -1.47
N LEU A 110 2.21 -1.71 -0.31
CA LEU A 110 1.22 -1.00 0.49
C LEU A 110 0.71 0.28 -0.21
N LEU A 111 1.60 1.08 -0.81
CA LEU A 111 1.22 2.31 -1.50
C LEU A 111 0.37 1.99 -2.74
N PHE A 112 0.83 1.05 -3.56
CA PHE A 112 0.20 0.71 -4.84
C PHE A 112 -1.02 -0.20 -4.70
N ALA A 113 -1.34 -0.71 -3.51
CA ALA A 113 -2.64 -1.32 -3.24
C ALA A 113 -3.80 -0.33 -3.47
N GLY A 114 -3.53 0.97 -3.37
CA GLY A 114 -4.55 2.00 -3.56
C GLY A 114 -5.55 2.07 -2.41
N ASP A 115 -6.72 2.66 -2.66
CA ASP A 115 -7.76 2.84 -1.64
C ASP A 115 -8.80 1.70 -1.64
N ASP A 116 -8.70 0.75 -2.58
CA ASP A 116 -9.57 -0.44 -2.69
C ASP A 116 -9.14 -1.57 -1.73
N ARG A 117 -8.45 -1.22 -0.66
CA ARG A 117 -8.01 -2.18 0.36
C ARG A 117 -9.09 -2.42 1.41
N PHE A 118 -9.01 -3.57 2.06
CA PHE A 118 -9.84 -3.83 3.22
C PHE A 118 -9.41 -2.97 4.40
N GLY A 119 -10.38 -2.35 5.08
CA GLY A 119 -10.14 -1.55 6.27
C GLY A 119 -10.10 -0.04 6.01
N ALA A 120 -9.93 0.72 7.08
CA ALA A 120 -10.00 2.18 7.09
C ALA A 120 -8.61 2.84 7.11
N LEU A 121 -7.57 2.16 6.61
CA LEU A 121 -6.21 2.70 6.53
C LEU A 121 -5.91 3.16 5.11
N GLY A 122 -5.38 4.37 4.95
CA GLY A 122 -4.80 4.90 3.73
C GLY A 122 -3.28 4.96 3.83
N ILE A 123 -2.58 4.81 2.71
CA ILE A 123 -1.13 4.97 2.64
C ILE A 123 -0.81 6.12 1.68
N SER A 124 0.04 7.04 2.11
CA SER A 124 0.36 8.25 1.39
C SER A 124 1.86 8.54 1.40
N THR A 125 2.33 9.30 0.42
CA THR A 125 3.71 9.81 0.36
C THR A 125 3.92 11.08 1.16
N SER A 126 2.87 11.70 1.70
CA SER A 126 2.93 12.96 2.46
C SER A 126 2.36 12.77 3.87
N ALA A 127 3.01 13.42 4.85
CA ALA A 127 2.53 13.54 6.22
C ALA A 127 1.56 14.70 6.43
N ASP A 128 1.59 15.70 5.55
CA ASP A 128 0.83 16.94 5.72
C ASP A 128 -0.57 16.83 5.12
N GLN A 129 -0.69 16.04 4.06
CA GLN A 129 -1.93 15.85 3.33
C GLN A 129 -2.04 14.42 2.82
N TYR A 130 -3.21 13.81 3.01
CA TYR A 130 -3.50 12.53 2.39
C TYR A 130 -3.55 12.69 0.86
N MET A 131 -2.72 11.92 0.18
CA MET A 131 -2.63 11.89 -1.27
C MET A 131 -3.09 10.52 -1.75
N PRO A 132 -4.38 10.36 -2.08
CA PRO A 132 -4.89 9.08 -2.54
C PRO A 132 -4.18 8.70 -3.84
N ARG A 133 -3.83 7.43 -3.96
CA ARG A 133 -3.43 6.88 -5.23
C ARG A 133 -4.68 6.40 -5.96
N TYR A 134 -4.99 7.06 -7.06
CA TYR A 134 -5.90 6.46 -8.03
C TYR A 134 -5.10 5.48 -8.88
N LEU A 135 -5.47 4.23 -8.85
CA LEU A 135 -5.10 3.32 -9.92
C LEU A 135 -5.46 4.02 -11.23
N SER A 136 -4.58 3.94 -12.22
CA SER A 136 -4.87 4.35 -13.60
C SER A 136 -6.31 3.94 -13.90
N PRO A 137 -7.13 4.79 -14.51
CA PRO A 137 -8.57 4.60 -14.54
C PRO A 137 -8.88 3.15 -14.91
N TYR A 138 -9.50 2.43 -13.97
CA TYR A 138 -10.04 1.12 -14.29
C TYR A 138 -10.91 1.30 -15.52
N PRO A 139 -10.80 0.40 -16.51
CA PRO A 139 -11.74 0.38 -17.62
C PRO A 139 -13.12 0.47 -17.02
N GLN A 140 -13.87 1.49 -17.41
CA GLN A 140 -15.23 1.63 -16.93
C GLN A 140 -16.02 0.43 -17.45
N LEU A 141 -17.15 0.09 -16.81
CA LEU A 141 -18.02 -1.03 -17.23
C LEU A 141 -18.31 -1.09 -18.73
N LYS A 142 -18.27 0.05 -19.42
CA LYS A 142 -18.38 0.16 -20.88
C LYS A 142 -17.20 -0.47 -21.65
N ASP A 143 -16.09 -0.73 -20.99
CA ASP A 143 -14.86 -1.26 -21.59
C ASP A 143 -14.60 -2.72 -21.16
N LEU A 144 -15.67 -3.48 -20.84
CA LEU A 144 -15.58 -4.88 -20.36
C LEU A 144 -14.75 -5.79 -21.29
N ALA A 145 -14.79 -5.56 -22.61
CA ALA A 145 -13.99 -6.35 -23.56
C ALA A 145 -12.48 -6.10 -23.36
N GLN A 146 -12.09 -4.86 -23.09
CA GLN A 146 -10.70 -4.51 -22.80
C GLN A 146 -10.26 -5.05 -21.44
N LEU A 147 -11.17 -5.06 -20.47
CA LEU A 147 -10.91 -5.65 -19.16
C LEU A 147 -10.68 -7.16 -19.29
N ALA A 148 -11.51 -7.87 -20.05
CA ALA A 148 -11.34 -9.30 -20.29
C ALA A 148 -9.97 -9.60 -20.94
N THR A 149 -9.58 -8.84 -21.95
CA THR A 149 -8.27 -8.99 -22.61
C THR A 149 -7.13 -8.72 -21.62
N ALA A 150 -7.23 -7.67 -20.80
CA ALA A 150 -6.21 -7.37 -19.81
C ALA A 150 -6.07 -8.46 -18.74
N VAL A 151 -7.20 -9.07 -18.35
CA VAL A 151 -7.21 -10.21 -17.40
C VAL A 151 -6.54 -11.44 -18.05
N GLU A 152 -6.85 -11.75 -19.30
CA GLU A 152 -6.24 -12.86 -20.04
C GLU A 152 -4.72 -12.64 -20.21
N ASP A 153 -4.28 -11.43 -20.53
CA ASP A 153 -2.86 -11.09 -20.64
C ASP A 153 -2.12 -11.27 -19.30
N VAL A 154 -2.70 -10.83 -18.21
CA VAL A 154 -2.12 -11.02 -16.87
C VAL A 154 -2.08 -12.49 -16.46
N GLN A 155 -3.10 -13.27 -16.82
CA GLN A 155 -3.15 -14.71 -16.54
C GLN A 155 -2.16 -15.49 -17.40
N SER A 156 -2.03 -15.16 -18.69
CA SER A 156 -1.13 -15.84 -19.61
C SER A 156 0.35 -15.58 -19.33
N GLN A 157 0.67 -14.46 -18.73
CA GLN A 157 2.03 -14.11 -18.30
C GLN A 157 2.39 -14.68 -16.90
N ALA A 158 1.46 -15.37 -16.27
CA ALA A 158 1.79 -16.09 -15.03
C ALA A 158 2.80 -17.19 -15.36
N PRO A 159 3.96 -17.26 -14.68
CA PRO A 159 4.86 -18.39 -14.88
C PRO A 159 4.11 -19.66 -14.52
N ILE A 160 3.99 -20.57 -15.49
CA ILE A 160 3.53 -21.94 -15.24
C ILE A 160 4.66 -22.62 -14.49
N THR A 161 4.65 -22.51 -13.17
CA THR A 161 5.47 -23.31 -12.28
C THR A 161 4.58 -23.90 -11.22
N ALA A 162 3.89 -24.93 -11.61
CA ALA A 162 3.41 -25.92 -10.70
C ALA A 162 3.47 -27.27 -11.41
N GLU A 163 4.64 -27.74 -11.73
CA GLU A 163 4.86 -29.17 -11.71
C GLU A 163 5.38 -29.49 -10.32
N ILE A 164 4.45 -29.90 -9.49
CA ILE A 164 4.72 -30.64 -8.27
C ILE A 164 4.91 -32.08 -8.72
N GLN A 165 6.13 -32.56 -8.66
CA GLN A 165 6.42 -33.96 -8.46
C GLN A 165 6.56 -34.23 -6.98
#